data_fe95ae17a7a519e54b1d04531a8c3ef7
#
_entry.id   fe95ae17a7a519e54b1d04531a8c3ef7
#
_cell.length_a   1.000
_cell.length_b   1.000
_cell.length_c   1.000
_cell.angle_alpha   90.00
_cell.angle_beta   90.00
_cell.angle_gamma   90.00
#
_symmetry.space_group_name_H-M   'P 1'
#
loop_
_entity.id
_entity.type
_entity.pdbx_description
1 polymer ?
#
loop_
_entity_poly.entity_id
_entity_poly.type
_entity_poly.pdbx_seq_one_letter_code
_entity_poly.pdbx_strand_id
1 'polypeptide(L)'
;MIGSRSQFTFIQEICEVISRAKSNYLPPFFIEYPVGIDSRIKEIKRCLDIESNDVRMLVIHGLPGIGKTTIAKAIFNLIACQFERSSFLDNVRENSKTDDGVLQLQKKLGGRNLELHGVSKGIIEIMEILRHKRILLILDDVDKLVQVKNLLGNCDWFAFGSRIIITTREEKVLSTFQKDFHLTYNNYRVKELDEHESHELFCQHAFKRNKPTKDYLELVDHFIHYAKGLPLALRIIGADLHERDIQYWNSILGKYKKILNPDILQVLKISYDGLDETQRDIFLDIACLFKGFDKEFVVDLLQSSDSYEPFCDIEKLIDKDLIIVDNGKLVMHDLIQQMGFEIDRQEAKVSKKHRRLSGYTYEDALEALNGDTV
;
A
#
# COMPACT_ATOMS: atom_id res chain seq x y z
N MET A 1 -11.16 -15.40 32.76
CA MET A 1 -11.07 -15.75 31.34
C MET A 1 -9.94 -14.90 30.77
N ILE A 2 -8.80 -15.53 30.55
CA ILE A 2 -7.60 -14.90 29.97
C ILE A 2 -7.90 -14.78 28.48
N GLY A 3 -8.13 -13.54 28.01
CA GLY A 3 -8.29 -13.27 26.58
C GLY A 3 -7.06 -13.78 25.83
N SER A 4 -7.25 -14.47 24.71
CA SER A 4 -6.18 -14.92 23.84
C SER A 4 -5.42 -13.68 23.33
N ARG A 5 -4.28 -13.38 23.95
CA ARG A 5 -3.32 -12.42 23.38
C ARG A 5 -2.90 -12.99 22.04
N SER A 6 -2.89 -12.18 20.99
CA SER A 6 -2.42 -12.65 19.69
C SER A 6 -0.98 -13.15 19.82
N GLN A 7 -0.61 -14.17 19.07
CA GLN A 7 0.77 -14.65 19.00
C GLN A 7 1.75 -13.51 18.74
N PHE A 8 1.32 -12.54 17.95
CA PHE A 8 2.06 -11.34 17.62
C PHE A 8 2.39 -10.48 18.85
N THR A 9 1.40 -10.22 19.74
CA THR A 9 1.62 -9.43 20.96
C THR A 9 2.62 -10.11 21.91
N PHE A 10 2.53 -11.44 22.05
CA PHE A 10 3.46 -12.22 22.87
C PHE A 10 4.88 -12.21 22.30
N ILE A 11 5.03 -12.37 20.98
CA ILE A 11 6.33 -12.28 20.32
C ILE A 11 6.91 -10.86 20.41
N GLN A 12 6.08 -9.83 20.32
CA GLN A 12 6.50 -8.44 20.48
C GLN A 12 7.06 -8.19 21.89
N GLU A 13 6.40 -8.69 22.93
CA GLU A 13 6.89 -8.62 24.32
C GLU A 13 8.24 -9.35 24.48
N ILE A 14 8.41 -10.53 23.89
CA ILE A 14 9.69 -11.28 23.90
C ILE A 14 10.78 -10.49 23.15
N CYS A 15 10.49 -9.97 21.97
CA CYS A 15 11.44 -9.16 21.20
C CYS A 15 11.87 -7.91 21.97
N GLU A 16 10.98 -7.27 22.73
CA GLU A 16 11.33 -6.15 23.62
C GLU A 16 12.29 -6.56 24.72
N VAL A 17 12.07 -7.70 25.36
CA VAL A 17 12.95 -8.22 26.41
C VAL A 17 14.34 -8.57 25.85
N ILE A 18 14.38 -9.24 24.69
CA ILE A 18 15.66 -9.58 24.04
C ILE A 18 16.38 -8.33 23.52
N SER A 19 15.64 -7.35 22.98
CA SER A 19 16.20 -6.08 22.49
C SER A 19 16.82 -5.24 23.59
N ARG A 20 16.23 -5.23 24.80
CA ARG A 20 16.79 -4.60 25.99
C ARG A 20 18.09 -5.28 26.46
N ALA A 21 18.22 -6.58 26.22
CA ALA A 21 19.41 -7.36 26.59
C ALA A 21 20.59 -7.22 25.62
N LYS A 22 20.34 -6.79 24.36
CA LYS A 22 21.36 -6.57 23.32
C LYS A 22 21.46 -5.07 22.99
N SER A 23 22.47 -4.38 23.47
CA SER A 23 22.68 -2.93 23.40
C SER A 23 22.77 -2.29 21.98
N ASN A 24 22.48 -3.01 20.90
CA ASN A 24 22.54 -2.53 19.51
C ASN A 24 21.22 -2.62 18.72
N TYR A 25 20.09 -2.97 19.36
CA TYR A 25 18.81 -3.10 18.67
C TYR A 25 18.04 -1.77 18.64
N LEU A 26 17.53 -1.44 17.43
CA LEU A 26 16.48 -0.44 17.27
C LEU A 26 15.23 -0.90 18.05
N PRO A 27 14.52 0.01 18.74
CA PRO A 27 13.29 -0.34 19.44
C PRO A 27 12.28 -0.90 18.42
N PRO A 28 11.52 -1.96 18.79
CA PRO A 28 10.51 -2.53 17.92
C PRO A 28 9.45 -1.47 17.57
N PHE A 29 8.91 -1.55 16.35
CA PHE A 29 7.83 -0.66 15.94
C PHE A 29 6.55 -1.00 16.72
N PHE A 30 5.90 0.02 17.25
CA PHE A 30 4.58 -0.13 17.84
C PHE A 30 3.52 -0.24 16.73
N ILE A 31 2.67 -1.26 16.83
CA ILE A 31 1.51 -1.48 15.95
C ILE A 31 0.29 -1.49 16.85
N GLU A 32 -0.53 -0.45 16.73
CA GLU A 32 -1.64 -0.21 17.65
C GLU A 32 -2.65 -1.37 17.64
N TYR A 33 -3.07 -1.81 16.46
CA TYR A 33 -4.02 -2.92 16.30
C TYR A 33 -3.54 -3.87 15.20
N PRO A 34 -2.87 -4.98 15.57
CA PRO A 34 -2.27 -5.91 14.61
C PRO A 34 -3.27 -6.90 14.02
N VAL A 35 -4.42 -6.42 13.53
CA VAL A 35 -5.47 -7.29 12.96
C VAL A 35 -5.05 -7.80 11.59
N GLY A 36 -5.25 -9.12 11.35
CA GLY A 36 -4.97 -9.78 10.08
C GLY A 36 -3.48 -9.89 9.74
N ILE A 37 -2.58 -9.52 10.65
CA ILE A 37 -1.13 -9.54 10.39
C ILE A 37 -0.56 -10.95 10.45
N ASP A 38 -1.04 -11.81 11.34
CA ASP A 38 -0.46 -13.14 11.56
C ASP A 38 -0.56 -14.04 10.33
N SER A 39 -1.69 -14.03 9.61
CA SER A 39 -1.89 -14.80 8.38
C SER A 39 -0.91 -14.34 7.28
N ARG A 40 -0.79 -13.02 7.10
CA ARG A 40 0.10 -12.40 6.11
C ARG A 40 1.57 -12.64 6.41
N ILE A 41 1.98 -12.54 7.68
CA ILE A 41 3.34 -12.87 8.12
C ILE A 41 3.68 -14.33 7.85
N LYS A 42 2.74 -15.24 8.06
CA LYS A 42 2.96 -16.69 7.80
C LYS A 42 3.27 -16.94 6.31
N GLU A 43 2.56 -16.29 5.41
CA GLU A 43 2.81 -16.36 3.96
C GLU A 43 4.16 -15.73 3.60
N ILE A 44 4.44 -14.53 4.11
CA ILE A 44 5.68 -13.81 3.82
C ILE A 44 6.91 -14.56 4.35
N LYS A 45 6.83 -15.19 5.52
CA LYS A 45 7.92 -16.02 6.05
C LYS A 45 8.25 -17.19 5.12
N ARG A 46 7.26 -17.79 4.45
CA ARG A 46 7.51 -18.84 3.45
C ARG A 46 8.25 -18.28 2.23
N CYS A 47 7.89 -17.07 1.77
CA CYS A 47 8.58 -16.42 0.66
C CYS A 47 10.01 -16.03 1.02
N LEU A 48 10.23 -15.57 2.25
CA LEU A 48 11.56 -15.17 2.74
C LEU A 48 12.47 -16.36 3.04
N ASP A 49 11.89 -17.50 3.47
CA ASP A 49 12.64 -18.73 3.83
C ASP A 49 13.97 -18.40 4.54
N ILE A 50 13.85 -17.97 5.80
CA ILE A 50 14.97 -17.40 6.56
C ILE A 50 16.11 -18.39 6.77
N GLU A 51 15.81 -19.69 6.73
CA GLU A 51 16.77 -20.78 6.89
C GLU A 51 17.64 -21.01 5.65
N SER A 52 17.19 -20.57 4.48
CA SER A 52 17.93 -20.73 3.23
C SER A 52 19.18 -19.84 3.20
N ASN A 53 20.28 -20.38 2.69
CA ASN A 53 21.57 -19.71 2.58
C ASN A 53 21.74 -19.01 1.22
N ASP A 54 20.69 -18.35 0.74
CA ASP A 54 20.69 -17.49 -0.44
C ASP A 54 20.38 -16.03 -0.08
N VAL A 55 20.56 -15.11 -1.01
CA VAL A 55 20.12 -13.72 -0.86
C VAL A 55 18.73 -13.60 -1.48
N ARG A 56 17.74 -13.19 -0.69
CA ARG A 56 16.36 -13.06 -1.16
C ARG A 56 15.85 -11.64 -1.06
N MET A 57 15.16 -11.23 -2.13
CA MET A 57 14.41 -9.99 -2.20
C MET A 57 12.92 -10.31 -2.27
N LEU A 58 12.15 -9.73 -1.36
CA LEU A 58 10.69 -9.80 -1.36
C LEU A 58 10.10 -8.43 -1.61
N VAL A 59 9.25 -8.34 -2.62
CA VAL A 59 8.49 -7.12 -2.92
C VAL A 59 7.07 -7.29 -2.39
N ILE A 60 6.69 -6.43 -1.45
CA ILE A 60 5.33 -6.34 -0.90
C ILE A 60 4.62 -5.19 -1.61
N HIS A 61 3.62 -5.51 -2.43
CA HIS A 61 2.89 -4.51 -3.20
C HIS A 61 1.38 -4.56 -2.96
N GLY A 62 0.65 -3.58 -3.45
CA GLY A 62 -0.80 -3.48 -3.31
C GLY A 62 -1.29 -2.04 -3.13
N LEU A 63 -2.59 -1.89 -3.01
CA LEU A 63 -3.30 -0.61 -2.90
C LEU A 63 -2.68 0.34 -1.85
N PRO A 64 -2.74 1.66 -2.07
CA PRO A 64 -2.51 2.65 -1.02
C PRO A 64 -3.44 2.38 0.18
N GLY A 65 -2.88 2.41 1.40
CA GLY A 65 -3.66 2.16 2.61
C GLY A 65 -3.98 0.71 2.94
N ILE A 66 -3.52 -0.28 2.15
CA ILE A 66 -3.73 -1.72 2.39
C ILE A 66 -2.91 -2.30 3.55
N GLY A 67 -1.97 -1.54 4.11
CA GLY A 67 -1.19 -1.96 5.28
C GLY A 67 0.23 -2.48 4.99
N LYS A 68 0.80 -2.25 3.80
CA LYS A 68 2.17 -2.69 3.42
C LYS A 68 3.23 -2.33 4.47
N THR A 69 3.31 -1.06 4.84
CA THR A 69 4.23 -0.56 5.86
C THR A 69 4.01 -1.22 7.22
N THR A 70 2.76 -1.46 7.61
CA THR A 70 2.40 -2.12 8.87
C THR A 70 2.91 -3.56 8.89
N ILE A 71 2.71 -4.28 7.79
CA ILE A 71 3.20 -5.65 7.62
C ILE A 71 4.74 -5.67 7.65
N ALA A 72 5.40 -4.76 6.93
CA ALA A 72 6.86 -4.65 6.92
C ALA A 72 7.43 -4.38 8.32
N LYS A 73 6.80 -3.49 9.10
CA LYS A 73 7.15 -3.23 10.50
C LYS A 73 6.96 -4.45 11.39
N ALA A 74 5.86 -5.18 11.20
CA ALA A 74 5.58 -6.41 11.93
C ALA A 74 6.63 -7.49 11.66
N ILE A 75 7.02 -7.67 10.40
CA ILE A 75 8.08 -8.59 10.01
C ILE A 75 9.41 -8.17 10.63
N PHE A 76 9.77 -6.88 10.55
CA PHE A 76 10.99 -6.38 11.16
C PHE A 76 11.06 -6.69 12.66
N ASN A 77 9.96 -6.41 13.39
CA ASN A 77 9.88 -6.74 14.83
C ASN A 77 10.13 -8.22 15.12
N LEU A 78 9.68 -9.10 14.23
CA LEU A 78 9.75 -10.55 14.42
C LEU A 78 11.11 -11.17 14.10
N ILE A 79 11.79 -10.68 13.07
CA ILE A 79 12.96 -11.38 12.54
C ILE A 79 14.26 -10.59 12.62
N ALA A 80 14.22 -9.28 12.92
CA ALA A 80 15.41 -8.43 12.94
C ALA A 80 16.51 -8.96 13.86
N CYS A 81 16.14 -9.59 14.99
CA CYS A 81 17.10 -10.17 15.94
C CYS A 81 17.89 -11.38 15.40
N GLN A 82 17.48 -11.98 14.29
CA GLN A 82 18.13 -13.13 13.66
C GLN A 82 19.25 -12.75 12.69
N PHE A 83 19.46 -11.44 12.47
CA PHE A 83 20.45 -10.91 11.56
C PHE A 83 21.56 -10.15 12.30
N GLU A 84 22.77 -10.16 11.75
CA GLU A 84 23.89 -9.42 12.32
C GLU A 84 23.67 -7.90 12.26
N ARG A 85 22.98 -7.45 11.23
CA ARG A 85 22.56 -6.07 11.04
C ARG A 85 21.15 -6.01 10.48
N SER A 86 20.33 -5.11 11.03
CA SER A 86 18.98 -4.88 10.55
C SER A 86 18.73 -3.40 10.39
N SER A 87 18.13 -3.00 9.26
CA SER A 87 17.83 -1.60 8.97
C SER A 87 16.44 -1.48 8.35
N PHE A 88 15.66 -0.52 8.83
CA PHE A 88 14.38 -0.13 8.28
C PHE A 88 14.48 1.31 7.75
N LEU A 89 14.39 1.48 6.43
CA LEU A 89 14.42 2.77 5.76
C LEU A 89 12.99 3.16 5.38
N ASP A 90 12.42 4.05 6.15
CA ASP A 90 11.05 4.54 6.00
C ASP A 90 10.95 5.67 4.96
N ASN A 91 9.82 5.74 4.25
CA ASN A 91 9.50 6.81 3.30
C ASN A 91 10.60 7.04 2.25
N VAL A 92 11.10 5.97 1.63
CA VAL A 92 12.21 6.05 0.67
C VAL A 92 11.86 6.99 -0.49
N ARG A 93 10.63 6.96 -0.99
CA ARG A 93 10.16 7.84 -2.06
C ARG A 93 10.32 9.32 -1.72
N GLU A 94 9.86 9.75 -0.55
CA GLU A 94 9.93 11.15 -0.14
C GLU A 94 11.36 11.59 0.16
N ASN A 95 12.10 10.77 0.89
CA ASN A 95 13.48 11.06 1.24
C ASN A 95 14.43 11.07 0.02
N SER A 96 14.10 10.33 -1.04
CA SER A 96 14.91 10.28 -2.27
C SER A 96 14.65 11.44 -3.25
N LYS A 97 13.83 12.41 -2.91
CA LYS A 97 13.60 13.61 -3.75
C LYS A 97 14.81 14.54 -3.78
N THR A 98 15.69 14.47 -2.78
CA THR A 98 16.90 15.27 -2.66
C THR A 98 18.10 14.39 -2.35
N ASP A 99 19.29 14.81 -2.79
CA ASP A 99 20.55 14.10 -2.48
C ASP A 99 20.80 14.03 -0.97
N ASP A 100 20.49 15.07 -0.22
CA ASP A 100 20.59 15.07 1.25
C ASP A 100 19.70 14.03 1.89
N GLY A 101 18.49 13.84 1.40
CA GLY A 101 17.58 12.79 1.87
C GLY A 101 18.12 11.39 1.55
N VAL A 102 18.70 11.18 0.37
CA VAL A 102 19.37 9.91 0.03
C VAL A 102 20.56 9.66 0.98
N LEU A 103 21.39 10.69 1.24
CA LEU A 103 22.51 10.58 2.16
C LEU A 103 22.04 10.23 3.60
N GLN A 104 20.92 10.78 4.04
CA GLN A 104 20.33 10.42 5.34
C GLN A 104 19.90 8.94 5.39
N LEU A 105 19.26 8.43 4.32
CA LEU A 105 18.92 7.01 4.20
C LEU A 105 20.18 6.13 4.21
N GLN A 106 21.21 6.53 3.48
CA GLN A 106 22.51 5.86 3.45
C GLN A 106 23.19 5.84 4.85
N LYS A 107 23.13 6.94 5.59
CA LYS A 107 23.62 7.01 6.99
C LYS A 107 22.85 6.07 7.92
N LYS A 108 21.53 5.96 7.76
CA LYS A 108 20.72 4.98 8.52
C LYS A 108 21.17 3.55 8.23
N LEU A 109 21.50 3.24 6.97
CA LEU A 109 21.93 1.92 6.52
C LEU A 109 23.36 1.59 7.00
N GLY A 110 24.32 2.47 6.79
CA GLY A 110 25.74 2.26 7.15
C GLY A 110 26.06 2.44 8.62
N GLY A 111 25.30 3.28 9.34
CA GLY A 111 25.47 3.59 10.76
C GLY A 111 25.65 5.10 11.02
N ARG A 112 25.35 5.52 12.24
CA ARG A 112 25.27 6.95 12.63
C ARG A 112 26.58 7.73 12.50
N ASN A 113 27.73 7.06 12.52
CA ASN A 113 29.06 7.70 12.48
C ASN A 113 29.65 7.79 11.07
N LEU A 114 28.87 7.54 10.03
CA LEU A 114 29.31 7.56 8.65
C LEU A 114 29.29 9.00 8.11
N GLU A 115 30.44 9.54 7.75
CA GLU A 115 30.56 10.84 7.08
C GLU A 115 30.55 10.62 5.57
N LEU A 116 29.40 10.85 4.94
CA LEU A 116 29.20 10.64 3.51
C LEU A 116 29.48 11.93 2.74
N HIS A 117 30.30 11.83 1.69
CA HIS A 117 30.70 12.97 0.82
C HIS A 117 30.05 12.92 -0.58
N GLY A 118 28.85 12.31 -0.67
CA GLY A 118 28.06 12.20 -1.91
C GLY A 118 27.45 10.83 -2.10
N VAL A 119 26.33 10.77 -2.80
CA VAL A 119 25.50 9.56 -2.95
C VAL A 119 26.29 8.38 -3.50
N SER A 120 27.08 8.57 -4.56
CA SER A 120 27.85 7.47 -5.19
C SER A 120 28.97 6.93 -4.30
N LYS A 121 29.64 7.79 -3.53
CA LYS A 121 30.68 7.35 -2.57
C LYS A 121 30.03 6.64 -1.40
N GLY A 122 28.89 7.12 -0.93
CA GLY A 122 28.14 6.52 0.18
C GLY A 122 27.76 5.05 -0.09
N ILE A 123 27.41 4.69 -1.32
CA ILE A 123 27.16 3.29 -1.68
C ILE A 123 28.39 2.42 -1.44
N ILE A 124 29.58 2.87 -1.87
CA ILE A 124 30.85 2.11 -1.74
C ILE A 124 31.16 1.91 -0.24
N GLU A 125 31.04 2.95 0.56
CA GLU A 125 31.30 2.87 2.01
C GLU A 125 30.32 1.94 2.72
N ILE A 126 29.05 1.96 2.34
CA ILE A 126 28.02 1.04 2.87
C ILE A 126 28.35 -0.41 2.48
N MET A 127 28.74 -0.64 1.22
CA MET A 127 29.15 -1.96 0.74
C MET A 127 30.31 -2.52 1.58
N GLU A 128 31.36 -1.71 1.84
CA GLU A 128 32.50 -2.12 2.66
C GLU A 128 32.09 -2.51 4.09
N ILE A 129 31.14 -1.80 4.67
CA ILE A 129 30.65 -2.06 6.05
C ILE A 129 29.79 -3.32 6.13
N LEU A 130 29.00 -3.60 5.10
CA LEU A 130 27.93 -4.62 5.14
C LEU A 130 28.21 -5.89 4.37
N ARG A 131 29.15 -5.89 3.40
CA ARG A 131 29.39 -6.99 2.44
C ARG A 131 29.62 -8.39 3.04
N HIS A 132 30.04 -8.47 4.30
CA HIS A 132 30.30 -9.75 4.97
C HIS A 132 29.30 -10.05 6.08
N LYS A 133 28.22 -9.26 6.18
CA LYS A 133 27.23 -9.42 7.24
C LYS A 133 25.95 -9.96 6.67
N ARG A 134 25.33 -10.90 7.37
CA ARG A 134 23.98 -11.33 7.10
C ARG A 134 23.02 -10.23 7.57
N ILE A 135 22.35 -9.56 6.64
CA ILE A 135 21.54 -8.38 6.92
C ILE A 135 20.06 -8.60 6.64
N LEU A 136 19.22 -7.92 7.44
CA LEU A 136 17.82 -7.66 7.11
C LEU A 136 17.69 -6.18 6.72
N LEU A 137 17.23 -5.93 5.51
CA LEU A 137 16.98 -4.58 5.03
C LEU A 137 15.53 -4.43 4.60
N ILE A 138 14.86 -3.40 5.10
CA ILE A 138 13.52 -3.02 4.65
C ILE A 138 13.57 -1.62 4.03
N LEU A 139 13.12 -1.50 2.78
CA LEU A 139 12.92 -0.25 2.07
C LEU A 139 11.42 0.01 1.95
N ASP A 140 10.91 0.99 2.66
CA ASP A 140 9.47 1.28 2.69
C ASP A 140 9.10 2.43 1.74
N ASP A 141 7.99 2.24 0.99
CA ASP A 141 7.41 3.17 0.01
C ASP A 141 8.39 3.53 -1.13
N VAL A 142 8.90 2.52 -1.84
CA VAL A 142 9.71 2.68 -3.06
C VAL A 142 8.79 2.84 -4.26
N ASP A 143 9.07 3.80 -5.16
CA ASP A 143 8.32 4.00 -6.41
C ASP A 143 9.21 4.01 -7.68
N LYS A 144 10.54 4.05 -7.53
CA LYS A 144 11.48 4.08 -8.65
C LYS A 144 12.69 3.20 -8.41
N LEU A 145 13.12 2.50 -9.47
CA LEU A 145 14.31 1.66 -9.45
C LEU A 145 15.58 2.43 -9.03
N VAL A 146 15.70 3.70 -9.43
CA VAL A 146 16.86 4.53 -9.10
C VAL A 146 17.05 4.70 -7.59
N GLN A 147 15.96 4.71 -6.81
CA GLN A 147 16.03 4.80 -5.35
C GLN A 147 16.75 3.59 -4.75
N VAL A 148 16.42 2.40 -5.23
CA VAL A 148 17.08 1.17 -4.79
C VAL A 148 18.55 1.16 -5.24
N LYS A 149 18.84 1.57 -6.49
CA LYS A 149 20.21 1.69 -6.98
C LYS A 149 21.05 2.68 -6.17
N ASN A 150 20.49 3.80 -5.76
CA ASN A 150 21.18 4.80 -4.93
C ASN A 150 21.44 4.33 -3.48
N LEU A 151 20.73 3.32 -3.02
CA LEU A 151 20.92 2.77 -1.67
C LEU A 151 21.75 1.49 -1.67
N LEU A 152 21.57 0.63 -2.65
CA LEU A 152 22.11 -0.72 -2.67
C LEU A 152 23.10 -0.99 -3.82
N GLY A 153 23.29 -0.04 -4.73
CA GLY A 153 24.09 -0.27 -5.93
C GLY A 153 23.54 -1.43 -6.76
N ASN A 154 24.41 -2.34 -7.13
CA ASN A 154 24.06 -3.51 -7.95
C ASN A 154 23.59 -4.72 -7.13
N CYS A 155 23.48 -4.65 -5.79
CA CYS A 155 23.04 -5.74 -4.91
C CYS A 155 23.89 -7.04 -4.95
N ASP A 156 25.05 -7.04 -5.60
CA ASP A 156 25.94 -8.21 -5.77
C ASP A 156 26.87 -8.46 -4.57
N TRP A 157 26.86 -7.59 -3.60
CA TRP A 157 27.74 -7.58 -2.43
C TRP A 157 27.10 -8.17 -1.15
N PHE A 158 25.81 -8.51 -1.17
CA PHE A 158 25.15 -9.04 0.00
C PHE A 158 25.69 -10.41 0.41
N ALA A 159 25.96 -10.58 1.71
CA ALA A 159 26.33 -11.87 2.25
C ALA A 159 25.14 -12.86 2.16
N PHE A 160 25.47 -14.14 1.91
CA PHE A 160 24.47 -15.21 1.89
C PHE A 160 23.61 -15.23 3.17
N GLY A 161 22.33 -15.54 3.02
CA GLY A 161 21.36 -15.50 4.11
C GLY A 161 20.79 -14.10 4.36
N SER A 162 21.19 -13.06 3.61
CA SER A 162 20.58 -11.74 3.70
C SER A 162 19.17 -11.72 3.13
N ARG A 163 18.33 -10.83 3.69
CA ARG A 163 16.93 -10.64 3.29
C ARG A 163 16.67 -9.16 3.05
N ILE A 164 16.11 -8.86 1.88
CA ILE A 164 15.73 -7.51 1.46
C ILE A 164 14.22 -7.51 1.26
N ILE A 165 13.52 -6.61 1.92
CA ILE A 165 12.08 -6.42 1.78
C ILE A 165 11.83 -5.03 1.25
N ILE A 166 11.05 -4.91 0.20
CA ILE A 166 10.69 -3.63 -0.41
C ILE A 166 9.18 -3.51 -0.41
N THR A 167 8.65 -2.41 0.12
CA THR A 167 7.23 -2.10 -0.05
C THR A 167 7.06 -1.09 -1.17
N THR A 168 6.09 -1.33 -2.04
CA THR A 168 5.81 -0.47 -3.19
C THR A 168 4.32 -0.44 -3.50
N ARG A 169 3.91 0.52 -4.33
CA ARG A 169 2.56 0.59 -4.94
C ARG A 169 2.55 0.07 -6.37
N GLU A 170 3.71 -0.30 -6.91
CA GLU A 170 3.87 -0.75 -8.28
C GLU A 170 4.52 -2.14 -8.30
N GLU A 171 3.82 -3.13 -8.84
CA GLU A 171 4.30 -4.51 -8.90
C GLU A 171 5.61 -4.63 -9.69
N LYS A 172 5.68 -3.99 -10.85
CA LYS A 172 6.79 -4.15 -11.80
C LYS A 172 7.95 -3.17 -11.62
N VAL A 173 7.91 -2.30 -10.62
CA VAL A 173 8.99 -1.31 -10.37
C VAL A 173 10.37 -1.97 -10.30
N LEU A 174 10.42 -3.21 -9.85
CA LEU A 174 11.66 -3.96 -9.65
C LEU A 174 11.82 -5.17 -10.59
N SER A 175 10.94 -5.34 -11.58
CA SER A 175 11.02 -6.48 -12.52
C SER A 175 12.34 -6.54 -13.32
N THR A 176 12.99 -5.39 -13.52
CA THR A 176 14.32 -5.31 -14.13
C THR A 176 15.43 -5.81 -13.22
N PHE A 177 15.24 -5.78 -11.87
CA PHE A 177 16.21 -6.36 -10.93
C PHE A 177 16.34 -7.87 -11.09
N GLN A 178 15.28 -8.55 -11.46
CA GLN A 178 15.27 -10.00 -11.62
C GLN A 178 16.25 -10.49 -12.70
N LYS A 179 16.54 -9.65 -13.71
CA LYS A 179 17.43 -10.00 -14.82
C LYS A 179 18.91 -9.70 -14.54
N ASP A 180 19.19 -8.74 -13.67
CA ASP A 180 20.52 -8.18 -13.46
C ASP A 180 21.26 -8.81 -12.26
N PHE A 181 20.54 -9.56 -11.39
CA PHE A 181 21.10 -10.05 -10.13
C PHE A 181 20.81 -11.53 -9.88
N HIS A 182 21.78 -12.27 -9.36
CA HIS A 182 21.65 -13.65 -8.88
C HIS A 182 20.88 -13.74 -7.55
N LEU A 183 19.79 -12.98 -7.42
CA LEU A 183 18.93 -12.93 -6.24
C LEU A 183 17.67 -13.74 -6.46
N THR A 184 17.25 -14.48 -5.44
CA THR A 184 15.90 -15.06 -5.41
C THR A 184 14.90 -13.94 -5.17
N TYR A 185 14.04 -13.68 -6.17
CA TYR A 185 13.05 -12.61 -6.16
C TYR A 185 11.64 -13.19 -6.00
N ASN A 186 10.88 -12.65 -5.06
CA ASN A 186 9.49 -13.00 -4.83
C ASN A 186 8.61 -11.76 -4.74
N ASN A 187 7.38 -11.85 -5.28
CA ASN A 187 6.33 -10.84 -5.12
C ASN A 187 5.29 -11.32 -4.13
N TYR A 188 4.81 -10.42 -3.29
CA TYR A 188 3.69 -10.63 -2.40
C TYR A 188 2.69 -9.49 -2.52
N ARG A 189 1.52 -9.77 -3.12
CA ARG A 189 0.42 -8.85 -3.19
C ARG A 189 -0.38 -8.90 -1.89
N VAL A 190 -0.50 -7.76 -1.20
CA VAL A 190 -1.31 -7.65 0.01
C VAL A 190 -2.78 -7.64 -0.37
N LYS A 191 -3.54 -8.60 0.18
CA LYS A 191 -5.00 -8.68 0.01
C LYS A 191 -5.69 -7.81 1.06
N GLU A 192 -6.90 -7.41 0.72
CA GLU A 192 -7.84 -6.75 1.62
C GLU A 192 -8.08 -7.62 2.88
N LEU A 193 -8.50 -6.99 3.97
CA LEU A 193 -8.96 -7.70 5.16
C LEU A 193 -10.26 -8.45 4.83
N ASP A 194 -10.40 -9.65 5.36
CA ASP A 194 -11.67 -10.36 5.30
C ASP A 194 -12.74 -9.68 6.20
N GLU A 195 -13.95 -10.18 6.17
CA GLU A 195 -15.07 -9.59 6.91
C GLU A 195 -14.82 -9.61 8.43
N HIS A 196 -14.27 -10.71 8.95
CA HIS A 196 -13.97 -10.84 10.38
C HIS A 196 -12.85 -9.89 10.81
N GLU A 197 -11.75 -9.86 10.06
CA GLU A 197 -10.62 -8.94 10.27
C GLU A 197 -11.09 -7.48 10.17
N SER A 198 -11.94 -7.17 9.19
CA SER A 198 -12.51 -5.82 8.99
C SER A 198 -13.38 -5.39 10.17
N HIS A 199 -14.22 -6.30 10.66
CA HIS A 199 -15.07 -6.07 11.83
C HIS A 199 -14.21 -5.81 13.07
N GLU A 200 -13.20 -6.63 13.32
CA GLU A 200 -12.28 -6.48 14.44
C GLU A 200 -11.56 -5.12 14.41
N LEU A 201 -10.93 -4.79 13.27
CA LEU A 201 -10.17 -3.53 13.12
C LEU A 201 -11.07 -2.30 13.28
N PHE A 202 -12.24 -2.31 12.63
CA PHE A 202 -13.19 -1.22 12.75
C PHE A 202 -13.65 -1.01 14.20
N CYS A 203 -14.03 -2.09 14.89
CA CYS A 203 -14.49 -2.02 16.27
C CYS A 203 -13.41 -1.54 17.25
N GLN A 204 -12.16 -1.92 17.03
CA GLN A 204 -11.04 -1.42 17.82
C GLN A 204 -10.86 0.10 17.68
N HIS A 205 -11.06 0.64 16.48
CA HIS A 205 -10.99 2.09 16.26
C HIS A 205 -12.24 2.82 16.75
N ALA A 206 -13.44 2.29 16.49
CA ALA A 206 -14.69 2.96 16.82
C ALA A 206 -15.08 2.84 18.30
N PHE A 207 -14.78 1.70 18.95
CA PHE A 207 -15.24 1.42 20.31
C PHE A 207 -14.09 1.14 21.30
N LYS A 208 -12.82 1.14 20.84
CA LYS A 208 -11.66 0.71 21.62
C LYS A 208 -11.79 -0.71 22.23
N ARG A 209 -12.55 -1.57 21.54
CA ARG A 209 -12.82 -2.97 21.90
C ARG A 209 -13.22 -3.78 20.66
N ASN A 210 -13.13 -5.11 20.74
CA ASN A 210 -13.34 -5.99 19.58
C ASN A 210 -14.82 -6.19 19.19
N LYS A 211 -15.78 -5.67 19.94
CA LYS A 211 -17.21 -5.89 19.68
C LYS A 211 -18.00 -4.59 19.81
N PRO A 212 -18.96 -4.33 18.91
CA PRO A 212 -19.86 -3.20 18.99
C PRO A 212 -20.89 -3.38 20.12
N THR A 213 -21.55 -2.31 20.48
CA THR A 213 -22.80 -2.39 21.25
C THR A 213 -23.93 -2.86 20.35
N LYS A 214 -24.97 -3.50 20.93
CA LYS A 214 -26.08 -4.09 20.16
C LYS A 214 -26.74 -3.10 19.22
N ASP A 215 -26.88 -1.85 19.64
CA ASP A 215 -27.56 -0.79 18.88
C ASP A 215 -26.79 -0.32 17.64
N TYR A 216 -25.50 -0.65 17.52
CA TYR A 216 -24.64 -0.24 16.41
C TYR A 216 -24.31 -1.37 15.44
N LEU A 217 -24.77 -2.60 15.65
CA LEU A 217 -24.41 -3.77 14.84
C LEU A 217 -24.67 -3.56 13.35
N GLU A 218 -25.89 -3.18 12.99
CA GLU A 218 -26.28 -2.96 11.60
C GLU A 218 -25.48 -1.83 10.93
N LEU A 219 -25.20 -0.75 11.67
CA LEU A 219 -24.39 0.36 11.17
C LEU A 219 -22.93 -0.05 10.95
N VAL A 220 -22.37 -0.85 11.85
CA VAL A 220 -21.01 -1.40 11.69
C VAL A 220 -20.91 -2.20 10.41
N ASP A 221 -21.87 -3.09 10.13
CA ASP A 221 -21.88 -3.89 8.92
C ASP A 221 -21.92 -3.01 7.64
N HIS A 222 -22.71 -1.92 7.67
CA HIS A 222 -22.74 -0.97 6.55
C HIS A 222 -21.40 -0.27 6.32
N PHE A 223 -20.68 0.14 7.37
CA PHE A 223 -19.37 0.77 7.24
C PHE A 223 -18.28 -0.21 6.80
N ILE A 224 -18.32 -1.46 7.28
CA ILE A 224 -17.42 -2.52 6.83
C ILE A 224 -17.64 -2.80 5.34
N HIS A 225 -18.90 -2.92 4.93
CA HIS A 225 -19.24 -3.10 3.52
C HIS A 225 -18.77 -1.92 2.65
N TYR A 226 -18.88 -0.68 3.15
CA TYR A 226 -18.35 0.50 2.46
C TYR A 226 -16.81 0.47 2.34
N ALA A 227 -16.10 0.10 3.41
CA ALA A 227 -14.64 0.08 3.43
C ALA A 227 -14.03 -1.06 2.60
N LYS A 228 -14.80 -2.11 2.26
CA LYS A 228 -14.38 -3.25 1.42
C LYS A 228 -13.02 -3.85 1.83
N GLY A 229 -12.78 -3.98 3.12
CA GLY A 229 -11.56 -4.57 3.65
C GLY A 229 -10.31 -3.70 3.58
N LEU A 230 -10.42 -2.41 3.20
CA LEU A 230 -9.28 -1.50 3.19
C LEU A 230 -8.95 -1.00 4.60
N PRO A 231 -7.80 -1.38 5.21
CA PRO A 231 -7.48 -1.03 6.60
C PRO A 231 -7.48 0.47 6.88
N LEU A 232 -6.99 1.27 5.92
CA LEU A 232 -6.99 2.74 6.04
C LEU A 232 -8.41 3.29 6.21
N ALA A 233 -9.36 2.81 5.40
CA ALA A 233 -10.75 3.26 5.45
C ALA A 233 -11.40 2.87 6.78
N LEU A 234 -11.22 1.62 7.21
CA LEU A 234 -11.74 1.12 8.49
C LEU A 234 -11.22 1.95 9.67
N ARG A 235 -9.92 2.29 9.65
CA ARG A 235 -9.26 3.11 10.67
C ARG A 235 -9.82 4.54 10.70
N ILE A 236 -9.87 5.21 9.54
CA ILE A 236 -10.31 6.61 9.44
C ILE A 236 -11.77 6.72 9.86
N ILE A 237 -12.63 5.86 9.32
CA ILE A 237 -14.07 5.89 9.61
C ILE A 237 -14.32 5.52 11.07
N GLY A 238 -13.68 4.46 11.57
CA GLY A 238 -13.82 4.05 12.97
C GLY A 238 -13.38 5.14 13.95
N ALA A 239 -12.29 5.85 13.66
CA ALA A 239 -11.81 6.95 14.49
C ALA A 239 -12.75 8.17 14.46
N ASP A 240 -13.32 8.52 13.29
CA ASP A 240 -14.30 9.61 13.16
C ASP A 240 -15.60 9.32 13.93
N LEU A 241 -15.99 8.05 13.99
CA LEU A 241 -17.22 7.60 14.65
C LEU A 241 -17.04 7.32 16.15
N HIS A 242 -15.82 7.36 16.67
CA HIS A 242 -15.52 7.11 18.08
C HIS A 242 -16.24 8.11 18.98
N GLU A 243 -16.92 7.62 20.02
CA GLU A 243 -17.71 8.41 20.99
C GLU A 243 -18.84 9.27 20.36
N ARG A 244 -19.25 8.96 19.12
CA ARG A 244 -20.39 9.62 18.47
C ARG A 244 -21.68 8.84 18.69
N ASP A 245 -22.79 9.57 18.72
CA ASP A 245 -24.13 8.98 18.84
C ASP A 245 -24.62 8.34 17.53
N ILE A 246 -25.69 7.59 17.62
CA ILE A 246 -26.28 6.85 16.51
C ILE A 246 -26.82 7.76 15.40
N GLN A 247 -27.24 9.00 15.75
CA GLN A 247 -27.73 9.98 14.77
C GLN A 247 -26.57 10.47 13.89
N TYR A 248 -25.42 10.74 14.50
CA TYR A 248 -24.20 11.08 13.77
C TYR A 248 -23.77 9.96 12.84
N TRP A 249 -23.75 8.71 13.32
CA TRP A 249 -23.41 7.53 12.51
C TRP A 249 -24.28 7.41 11.27
N ASN A 250 -25.60 7.52 11.42
CA ASN A 250 -26.55 7.50 10.29
C ASN A 250 -26.30 8.63 9.29
N SER A 251 -26.05 9.84 9.79
CA SER A 251 -25.76 11.01 8.95
C SER A 251 -24.50 10.83 8.12
N ILE A 252 -23.42 10.35 8.76
CA ILE A 252 -22.14 10.08 8.09
C ILE A 252 -22.27 8.95 7.06
N LEU A 253 -23.00 7.88 7.36
CA LEU A 253 -23.26 6.81 6.39
C LEU A 253 -23.95 7.34 5.13
N GLY A 254 -24.96 8.19 5.29
CA GLY A 254 -25.63 8.87 4.19
C GLY A 254 -24.71 9.77 3.36
N LYS A 255 -23.75 10.43 4.01
CA LYS A 255 -22.74 11.27 3.36
C LYS A 255 -21.74 10.44 2.56
N TYR A 256 -21.18 9.36 3.15
CA TYR A 256 -20.16 8.51 2.49
C TYR A 256 -20.71 7.72 1.30
N LYS A 257 -22.02 7.45 1.25
CA LYS A 257 -22.68 6.91 0.05
C LYS A 257 -22.64 7.85 -1.15
N LYS A 258 -22.49 9.16 -0.93
CA LYS A 258 -22.51 10.20 -1.96
C LYS A 258 -21.13 10.79 -2.27
N ILE A 259 -20.27 10.91 -1.27
CA ILE A 259 -18.97 11.60 -1.38
C ILE A 259 -17.93 10.78 -0.62
N LEU A 260 -16.83 10.47 -1.28
CA LEU A 260 -15.70 9.78 -0.64
C LEU A 260 -15.10 10.64 0.48
N ASN A 261 -14.74 10.03 1.60
CA ASN A 261 -14.08 10.73 2.71
C ASN A 261 -12.78 11.39 2.19
N PRO A 262 -12.54 12.71 2.49
CA PRO A 262 -11.39 13.43 1.97
C PRO A 262 -10.04 12.84 2.33
N ASP A 263 -9.87 12.30 3.55
CA ASP A 263 -8.60 11.70 3.99
C ASP A 263 -8.33 10.39 3.27
N ILE A 264 -9.38 9.60 3.01
CA ILE A 264 -9.28 8.39 2.18
C ILE A 264 -8.93 8.77 0.74
N LEU A 265 -9.65 9.76 0.18
CA LEU A 265 -9.40 10.26 -1.17
C LEU A 265 -7.95 10.73 -1.34
N GLN A 266 -7.41 11.49 -0.39
CA GLN A 266 -6.04 12.02 -0.44
C GLN A 266 -5.01 10.90 -0.55
N VAL A 267 -5.16 9.81 0.22
CA VAL A 267 -4.20 8.69 0.19
C VAL A 267 -4.33 7.89 -1.10
N LEU A 268 -5.56 7.60 -1.55
CA LEU A 268 -5.79 6.85 -2.78
C LEU A 268 -5.31 7.62 -4.02
N LYS A 269 -5.51 8.92 -4.03
CA LYS A 269 -5.15 9.81 -5.13
C LYS A 269 -3.65 9.86 -5.43
N ILE A 270 -2.79 9.53 -4.49
CA ILE A 270 -1.32 9.52 -4.71
C ILE A 270 -0.93 8.61 -5.88
N SER A 271 -1.57 7.45 -6.05
CA SER A 271 -1.30 6.55 -7.17
C SER A 271 -1.84 7.11 -8.49
N TYR A 272 -2.99 7.78 -8.48
CA TYR A 272 -3.57 8.47 -9.63
C TYR A 272 -2.72 9.67 -10.08
N ASP A 273 -2.24 10.48 -9.15
CA ASP A 273 -1.42 11.67 -9.45
C ASP A 273 -0.09 11.31 -10.14
N GLY A 274 0.40 10.08 -9.94
CA GLY A 274 1.57 9.53 -10.63
C GLY A 274 1.31 9.00 -12.04
N LEU A 275 0.09 9.14 -12.58
CA LEU A 275 -0.27 8.77 -13.95
C LEU A 275 -0.01 9.93 -14.91
N ASP A 276 0.34 9.62 -16.16
CA ASP A 276 0.31 10.59 -17.25
C ASP A 276 -1.14 10.90 -17.71
N GLU A 277 -1.30 11.79 -18.68
CA GLU A 277 -2.61 12.26 -19.12
C GLU A 277 -3.45 11.14 -19.74
N THR A 278 -2.86 10.30 -20.60
CA THR A 278 -3.57 9.20 -21.27
C THR A 278 -3.98 8.12 -20.26
N GLN A 279 -3.10 7.78 -19.32
CA GLN A 279 -3.39 6.83 -18.24
C GLN A 279 -4.51 7.32 -17.32
N ARG A 280 -4.57 8.63 -17.04
CA ARG A 280 -5.65 9.23 -16.25
C ARG A 280 -6.99 9.12 -16.96
N ASP A 281 -7.03 9.43 -18.25
CA ASP A 281 -8.24 9.32 -19.03
C ASP A 281 -8.76 7.87 -19.08
N ILE A 282 -7.88 6.92 -19.39
CA ILE A 282 -8.23 5.48 -19.42
C ILE A 282 -8.67 5.01 -18.02
N PHE A 283 -8.01 5.45 -16.95
CA PHE A 283 -8.44 5.14 -15.58
C PHE A 283 -9.86 5.62 -15.29
N LEU A 284 -10.17 6.86 -15.67
CA LEU A 284 -11.51 7.43 -15.47
C LEU A 284 -12.56 6.73 -16.32
N ASP A 285 -12.22 6.36 -17.57
CA ASP A 285 -13.11 5.58 -18.44
C ASP A 285 -13.40 4.21 -17.85
N ILE A 286 -12.40 3.51 -17.33
CA ILE A 286 -12.61 2.21 -16.67
C ILE A 286 -13.42 2.37 -15.39
N ALA A 287 -13.12 3.35 -14.54
CA ALA A 287 -13.86 3.60 -13.32
C ALA A 287 -15.33 3.93 -13.59
N CYS A 288 -15.57 4.74 -14.61
CA CYS A 288 -16.90 5.25 -14.94
C CYS A 288 -17.72 4.29 -15.84
N LEU A 289 -17.10 3.61 -16.80
CA LEU A 289 -17.81 2.90 -17.87
C LEU A 289 -17.49 1.40 -17.94
N PHE A 290 -16.23 0.99 -17.70
CA PHE A 290 -15.76 -0.33 -18.11
C PHE A 290 -15.39 -1.27 -16.97
N LYS A 291 -15.64 -0.90 -15.71
CA LYS A 291 -15.47 -1.84 -14.60
C LYS A 291 -16.35 -3.09 -14.80
N GLY A 292 -15.73 -4.27 -14.77
CA GLY A 292 -16.41 -5.55 -14.96
C GLY A 292 -16.46 -6.02 -16.42
N PHE A 293 -16.01 -5.21 -17.38
CA PHE A 293 -15.90 -5.59 -18.79
C PHE A 293 -14.63 -6.41 -19.03
N ASP A 294 -14.66 -7.18 -20.13
CA ASP A 294 -13.50 -7.93 -20.60
C ASP A 294 -12.36 -6.99 -20.99
N LYS A 295 -11.12 -7.33 -20.59
CA LYS A 295 -9.95 -6.48 -20.82
C LYS A 295 -9.67 -6.30 -22.32
N GLU A 296 -9.71 -7.39 -23.10
CA GLU A 296 -9.40 -7.35 -24.54
C GLU A 296 -10.44 -6.50 -25.26
N PHE A 297 -11.73 -6.67 -24.91
CA PHE A 297 -12.81 -5.85 -25.47
C PHE A 297 -12.58 -4.35 -25.20
N VAL A 298 -12.16 -3.97 -23.98
CA VAL A 298 -11.92 -2.56 -23.64
C VAL A 298 -10.69 -2.03 -24.38
N VAL A 299 -9.63 -2.82 -24.51
CA VAL A 299 -8.43 -2.45 -25.30
C VAL A 299 -8.84 -2.18 -26.75
N ASP A 300 -9.57 -3.08 -27.41
CA ASP A 300 -10.01 -2.93 -28.81
C ASP A 300 -10.90 -1.69 -28.97
N LEU A 301 -11.82 -1.45 -28.03
CA LEU A 301 -12.72 -0.29 -28.06
C LEU A 301 -11.96 1.03 -27.97
N LEU A 302 -10.99 1.13 -27.07
CA LEU A 302 -10.20 2.34 -26.86
C LEU A 302 -9.15 2.57 -27.96
N GLN A 303 -8.68 1.50 -28.62
CA GLN A 303 -7.70 1.58 -29.72
C GLN A 303 -8.28 2.20 -31.00
N SER A 304 -9.62 2.29 -31.12
CA SER A 304 -10.28 2.92 -32.26
C SER A 304 -10.06 4.44 -32.36
N SER A 305 -9.46 5.07 -31.36
CA SER A 305 -9.04 6.48 -31.39
C SER A 305 -7.53 6.58 -31.59
N ASP A 306 -7.08 7.26 -32.64
CA ASP A 306 -5.67 7.37 -33.09
C ASP A 306 -4.64 7.92 -32.06
N SER A 307 -5.05 8.19 -30.82
CA SER A 307 -4.23 8.88 -29.82
C SER A 307 -3.78 8.02 -28.64
N TYR A 308 -4.17 6.75 -28.55
CA TYR A 308 -3.97 5.92 -27.37
C TYR A 308 -3.23 4.62 -27.70
N GLU A 309 -2.35 4.21 -26.79
CA GLU A 309 -1.80 2.84 -26.71
C GLU A 309 -2.46 2.12 -25.50
N PRO A 310 -3.78 1.82 -25.59
CA PRO A 310 -4.58 1.46 -24.41
C PRO A 310 -4.08 0.17 -23.75
N PHE A 311 -3.48 -0.74 -24.48
CA PHE A 311 -2.89 -1.94 -23.91
C PHE A 311 -1.79 -1.61 -22.90
N CYS A 312 -0.82 -0.76 -23.28
CA CYS A 312 0.29 -0.37 -22.41
C CYS A 312 -0.19 0.43 -21.21
N ASP A 313 -1.16 1.31 -21.39
CA ASP A 313 -1.69 2.16 -20.34
C ASP A 313 -2.51 1.35 -19.32
N ILE A 314 -3.35 0.41 -19.77
CA ILE A 314 -4.06 -0.52 -18.87
C ILE A 314 -3.07 -1.39 -18.08
N GLU A 315 -1.99 -1.90 -18.72
CA GLU A 315 -0.94 -2.63 -18.00
C GLU A 315 -0.31 -1.77 -16.90
N LYS A 316 -0.07 -0.47 -17.16
CA LYS A 316 0.44 0.47 -16.15
C LYS A 316 -0.55 0.68 -14.99
N LEU A 317 -1.84 0.74 -15.26
CA LEU A 317 -2.85 0.83 -14.21
C LEU A 317 -2.91 -0.46 -13.36
N ILE A 318 -2.68 -1.62 -13.98
CA ILE A 318 -2.57 -2.90 -13.28
C ILE A 318 -1.30 -2.91 -12.43
N ASP A 319 -0.15 -2.50 -12.99
CA ASP A 319 1.12 -2.42 -12.26
C ASP A 319 1.04 -1.55 -11.01
N LYS A 320 0.20 -0.50 -11.03
CA LYS A 320 -0.04 0.41 -9.89
C LYS A 320 -1.12 -0.09 -8.92
N ASP A 321 -1.59 -1.33 -9.08
CA ASP A 321 -2.70 -1.90 -8.29
C ASP A 321 -4.00 -1.04 -8.31
N LEU A 322 -4.17 -0.14 -9.27
CA LEU A 322 -5.41 0.64 -9.44
C LEU A 322 -6.52 -0.22 -10.07
N ILE A 323 -6.13 -1.18 -10.89
CA ILE A 323 -7.00 -2.14 -11.57
C ILE A 323 -6.40 -3.53 -11.39
N ILE A 324 -7.24 -4.54 -11.39
CA ILE A 324 -6.86 -5.96 -11.44
C ILE A 324 -7.62 -6.63 -12.60
N VAL A 325 -7.04 -7.69 -13.13
CA VAL A 325 -7.74 -8.57 -14.06
C VAL A 325 -8.14 -9.84 -13.31
N ASP A 326 -9.43 -10.08 -13.22
CA ASP A 326 -9.99 -11.30 -12.64
C ASP A 326 -10.87 -12.00 -13.69
N ASN A 327 -10.53 -13.25 -14.03
CA ASN A 327 -11.20 -14.02 -15.08
C ASN A 327 -11.36 -13.25 -16.42
N GLY A 328 -10.31 -12.52 -16.84
CA GLY A 328 -10.30 -11.70 -18.05
C GLY A 328 -10.97 -10.33 -17.91
N LYS A 329 -11.63 -10.04 -16.80
CA LYS A 329 -12.39 -8.80 -16.59
C LYS A 329 -11.60 -7.77 -15.82
N LEU A 330 -11.77 -6.49 -16.18
CA LEU A 330 -11.21 -5.35 -15.45
C LEU A 330 -12.00 -5.13 -14.17
N VAL A 331 -11.32 -5.31 -13.04
CA VAL A 331 -11.89 -5.13 -11.68
C VAL A 331 -11.11 -4.06 -10.96
N MET A 332 -11.79 -3.25 -10.16
CA MET A 332 -11.14 -2.31 -9.26
C MET A 332 -11.87 -2.24 -7.92
N HIS A 333 -11.13 -1.90 -6.88
CA HIS A 333 -11.68 -1.71 -5.54
C HIS A 333 -12.74 -0.59 -5.55
N ASP A 334 -13.84 -0.76 -4.82
CA ASP A 334 -14.97 0.19 -4.85
C ASP A 334 -14.55 1.62 -4.43
N LEU A 335 -13.65 1.76 -3.48
CA LEU A 335 -13.12 3.08 -3.09
C LEU A 335 -12.23 3.72 -4.17
N ILE A 336 -11.53 2.92 -4.96
CA ILE A 336 -10.78 3.40 -6.15
C ILE A 336 -11.77 3.88 -7.21
N GLN A 337 -12.86 3.16 -7.43
CA GLN A 337 -13.93 3.57 -8.33
C GLN A 337 -14.60 4.87 -7.88
N GLN A 338 -14.93 4.98 -6.59
CA GLN A 338 -15.48 6.22 -6.03
C GLN A 338 -14.52 7.41 -6.16
N MET A 339 -13.21 7.18 -6.02
CA MET A 339 -12.18 8.19 -6.31
C MET A 339 -12.27 8.63 -7.77
N GLY A 340 -12.38 7.72 -8.72
CA GLY A 340 -12.57 8.03 -10.14
C GLY A 340 -13.80 8.90 -10.39
N PHE A 341 -14.94 8.55 -9.82
CA PHE A 341 -16.18 9.35 -9.90
C PHE A 341 -16.01 10.77 -9.32
N GLU A 342 -15.33 10.89 -8.19
CA GLU A 342 -15.11 12.20 -7.58
C GLU A 342 -14.17 13.08 -8.40
N ILE A 343 -13.11 12.51 -8.98
CA ILE A 343 -12.19 13.21 -9.86
C ILE A 343 -12.92 13.66 -11.14
N ASP A 344 -13.65 12.78 -11.81
CA ASP A 344 -14.43 13.10 -13.00
C ASP A 344 -15.44 14.22 -12.73
N ARG A 345 -16.11 14.18 -11.57
CA ARG A 345 -17.01 15.23 -11.12
C ARG A 345 -16.31 16.59 -10.93
N GLN A 346 -15.09 16.59 -10.38
CA GLN A 346 -14.31 17.80 -10.17
C GLN A 346 -13.80 18.38 -11.48
N GLU A 347 -13.29 17.54 -12.38
CA GLU A 347 -12.82 17.96 -13.72
C GLU A 347 -13.95 18.53 -14.57
N ALA A 348 -15.13 17.91 -14.56
CA ALA A 348 -16.29 18.40 -15.30
C ALA A 348 -16.75 19.79 -14.83
N LYS A 349 -16.67 20.08 -13.52
CA LYS A 349 -16.99 21.40 -12.96
C LYS A 349 -16.00 22.48 -13.41
N VAL A 350 -14.72 22.15 -13.54
CA VAL A 350 -13.66 23.10 -13.89
C VAL A 350 -13.59 23.35 -15.39
N SER A 351 -13.66 22.28 -16.20
CA SER A 351 -13.41 22.35 -17.65
C SER A 351 -14.66 22.51 -18.50
N LYS A 352 -15.87 22.51 -17.91
CA LYS A 352 -17.18 22.44 -18.60
C LYS A 352 -17.26 21.27 -19.61
N LYS A 353 -16.43 20.27 -19.47
CA LYS A 353 -16.51 19.02 -20.25
C LYS A 353 -17.72 18.22 -19.79
N HIS A 354 -18.34 17.50 -20.75
CA HIS A 354 -19.36 16.52 -20.37
C HIS A 354 -18.77 15.47 -19.45
N ARG A 355 -19.51 15.12 -18.39
CA ARG A 355 -19.16 14.01 -17.52
C ARG A 355 -19.19 12.67 -18.26
N ARG A 356 -18.32 11.75 -17.87
CA ARG A 356 -18.42 10.35 -18.27
C ARG A 356 -19.70 9.73 -17.68
N LEU A 357 -20.55 9.14 -18.53
CA LEU A 357 -21.98 8.85 -18.23
C LEU A 357 -22.27 7.68 -17.29
N SER A 358 -21.31 7.10 -16.59
CA SER A 358 -21.58 5.96 -15.72
C SER A 358 -21.35 6.21 -14.23
N GLY A 359 -22.11 5.51 -13.43
CA GLY A 359 -22.13 5.66 -11.97
C GLY A 359 -23.11 6.71 -11.45
N TYR A 360 -23.98 7.22 -12.32
CA TYR A 360 -25.01 8.19 -11.95
C TYR A 360 -26.16 7.55 -11.17
N THR A 361 -26.56 8.24 -10.11
CA THR A 361 -27.95 8.14 -9.63
C THR A 361 -28.88 8.70 -10.73
N TYR A 362 -30.15 8.34 -10.68
CA TYR A 362 -31.17 8.90 -11.58
C TYR A 362 -31.17 10.45 -11.58
N GLU A 363 -30.82 11.07 -10.45
CA GLU A 363 -30.69 12.52 -10.31
C GLU A 363 -29.49 13.08 -11.12
N ASP A 364 -28.35 12.41 -11.12
CA ASP A 364 -27.17 12.80 -11.91
C ASP A 364 -27.45 12.69 -13.42
N ALA A 365 -28.16 11.62 -13.86
CA ALA A 365 -28.54 11.45 -15.24
C ALA A 365 -29.53 12.55 -15.73
N LEU A 366 -30.43 12.99 -14.86
CA LEU A 366 -31.35 14.10 -15.12
C LEU A 366 -30.61 15.44 -15.22
N GLU A 367 -29.61 15.70 -14.36
CA GLU A 367 -28.81 16.93 -14.47
C GLU A 367 -28.00 16.95 -15.77
N ALA A 368 -27.44 15.81 -16.20
CA ALA A 368 -26.69 15.72 -17.46
C ALA A 368 -27.59 15.98 -18.68
N LEU A 369 -28.83 15.45 -18.66
CA LEU A 369 -29.82 15.66 -19.73
C LEU A 369 -30.41 17.08 -19.73
N ASN A 370 -30.51 17.74 -18.59
CA ASN A 370 -31.05 19.09 -18.48
C ASN A 370 -29.99 20.19 -18.71
N GLY A 371 -28.70 19.86 -18.69
CA GLY A 371 -27.58 20.78 -18.98
C GLY A 371 -27.40 21.10 -20.47
N ASP A 372 -28.04 20.38 -21.39
CA ASP A 372 -27.97 20.60 -22.85
C ASP A 372 -29.01 21.62 -23.41
N THR A 373 -29.66 22.38 -22.53
CA THR A 373 -30.59 23.45 -22.93
C THR A 373 -30.13 24.83 -22.44
N VAL A 374 -28.98 25.29 -22.96
CA VAL A 374 -28.73 26.78 -23.16
C VAL A 374 -27.74 26.93 -24.31
#